data_cd513c0bcc8a5f65f2354cca2de25287
#
_entry.id   cd513c0bcc8a5f65f2354cca2de25287
#
_cell.length_a   1.000
_cell.length_b   1.000
_cell.length_c   1.000
_cell.angle_alpha   90.00
_cell.angle_beta   90.00
_cell.angle_gamma   90.00
#
_symmetry.space_group_name_H-M   'P 1'
#
loop_
_entity.id
_entity.type
_entity.pdbx_description
1 polymer ?
#
loop_
_entity_poly.entity_id
_entity_poly.type
_entity_poly.pdbx_seq_one_letter_code
_entity_poly.pdbx_strand_id
1 'polypeptide(L)'
;MKILSRPTPNPDSLKFEAKGRTMIESGLLAFHSRHEAAGDALGEALFALDGVETLLIVPDFVTVTKHPAADWNRLMPGIEQTLRSHLGG
;
A
#
# COMPACT_ATOMS: atom_id res chain seq x y z
N MET A 1 -14.49 -7.65 3.26
CA MET A 1 -13.06 -7.93 3.04
C MET A 1 -12.25 -7.51 4.25
N LYS A 2 -11.42 -8.38 4.74
CA LYS A 2 -10.58 -8.08 5.90
C LYS A 2 -9.19 -7.64 5.44
N ILE A 3 -8.76 -6.47 5.92
CA ILE A 3 -7.41 -5.96 5.67
C ILE A 3 -6.59 -6.19 6.92
N LEU A 4 -5.45 -6.85 6.76
CA LEU A 4 -4.52 -7.12 7.86
C LEU A 4 -3.25 -6.29 7.64
N SER A 5 -2.70 -5.75 8.73
CA SER A 5 -1.41 -5.07 8.67
C SER A 5 -0.41 -5.82 9.54
N ARG A 6 0.82 -5.92 9.05
CA ARG A 6 1.90 -6.59 9.76
C ARG A 6 3.13 -5.69 9.79
N PRO A 7 3.84 -5.65 10.91
CA PRO A 7 5.07 -4.88 10.99
C PRO A 7 6.17 -5.51 10.14
N THR A 8 7.16 -4.69 9.79
CA THR A 8 8.39 -5.11 9.12
C THR A 8 9.55 -4.69 10.01
N PRO A 9 10.79 -5.12 9.69
CA PRO A 9 11.96 -4.62 10.43
C PRO A 9 12.14 -3.11 10.38
N ASN A 10 11.58 -2.45 9.37
CA ASN A 10 11.61 -0.99 9.27
C ASN A 10 10.33 -0.41 9.88
N PRO A 11 10.43 0.44 10.95
CA PRO A 11 9.24 1.01 11.58
C PRO A 11 8.44 1.96 10.67
N ASP A 12 9.05 2.43 9.59
CA ASP A 12 8.36 3.28 8.61
C ASP A 12 7.69 2.46 7.51
N SER A 13 7.75 1.14 7.57
CA SER A 13 7.12 0.25 6.58
C SER A 13 6.15 -0.70 7.25
N LEU A 14 4.96 -0.85 6.65
CA LEU A 14 3.98 -1.86 7.06
C LEU A 14 3.55 -2.66 5.83
N LYS A 15 3.30 -3.93 6.07
CA LYS A 15 2.83 -4.85 5.06
C LYS A 15 1.32 -5.04 5.22
N PHE A 16 0.57 -4.86 4.14
CA PHE A 16 -0.89 -4.98 4.15
C PHE A 16 -1.33 -6.15 3.30
N GLU A 17 -2.23 -6.96 3.84
CA GLU A 17 -2.82 -8.10 3.15
C GLU A 17 -4.32 -7.93 3.11
N ALA A 18 -4.95 -8.31 1.99
CA ALA A 18 -6.40 -8.35 1.87
C ALA A 18 -6.81 -9.82 1.80
N LYS A 19 -7.46 -10.30 2.84
CA LYS A 19 -7.81 -11.71 2.94
C LYS A 19 -8.80 -12.10 1.85
N GLY A 20 -8.45 -13.13 1.07
CA GLY A 20 -9.30 -13.60 -0.02
C GLY A 20 -9.15 -12.82 -1.32
N ARG A 21 -8.23 -11.87 -1.37
CA ARG A 21 -7.97 -11.07 -2.58
C ARG A 21 -6.48 -11.01 -2.85
N THR A 22 -6.12 -10.80 -4.12
CA THR A 22 -4.74 -10.56 -4.50
C THR A 22 -4.57 -9.10 -4.88
N MET A 23 -3.40 -8.54 -4.60
CA MET A 23 -3.08 -7.15 -4.94
C MET A 23 -2.88 -6.99 -6.45
N ILE A 24 -2.14 -7.92 -7.05
CA ILE A 24 -1.90 -8.01 -8.49
C ILE A 24 -1.92 -9.50 -8.87
N GLU A 25 -2.08 -9.80 -10.14
CA GLU A 25 -2.17 -11.20 -10.58
C GLU A 25 -0.85 -11.95 -10.43
N SER A 26 0.26 -11.30 -10.77
CA SER A 26 1.58 -11.95 -10.70
C SER A 26 2.66 -10.88 -10.71
N GLY A 27 3.87 -11.30 -10.38
CA GLY A 27 5.05 -10.46 -10.48
C GLY A 27 5.24 -9.56 -9.28
N LEU A 28 5.98 -8.48 -9.49
CA LEU A 28 6.35 -7.53 -8.45
C LEU A 28 6.40 -6.13 -9.07
N LEU A 29 5.78 -5.17 -8.37
CA LEU A 29 5.85 -3.75 -8.74
C LEU A 29 6.51 -3.00 -7.60
N ALA A 30 7.60 -2.31 -7.88
CA ALA A 30 8.31 -1.50 -6.90
C ALA A 30 8.28 -0.05 -7.37
N PHE A 31 7.69 0.83 -6.58
CA PHE A 31 7.60 2.25 -6.90
C PHE A 31 8.29 3.06 -5.82
N HIS A 32 9.30 3.82 -6.20
CA HIS A 32 10.07 4.65 -5.28
C HIS A 32 9.58 6.10 -5.26
N SER A 33 8.62 6.42 -6.10
CA SER A 33 8.04 7.77 -6.17
C SER A 33 6.66 7.70 -6.81
N ARG A 34 5.88 8.75 -6.60
CA ARG A 34 4.59 8.91 -7.26
C ARG A 34 4.74 8.85 -8.78
N HIS A 35 5.82 9.44 -9.29
CA HIS A 35 6.07 9.48 -10.72
C HIS A 35 6.23 8.07 -11.31
N GLU A 36 6.92 7.18 -10.58
CA GLU A 36 7.11 5.81 -11.05
C GLU A 36 5.80 5.02 -11.10
N ALA A 37 4.85 5.38 -10.24
CA ALA A 37 3.55 4.71 -10.19
C ALA A 37 2.55 5.22 -11.23
N ALA A 38 2.93 6.21 -12.02
CA ALA A 38 2.03 6.77 -13.04
C ALA A 38 1.55 5.68 -13.99
N GLY A 39 0.23 5.58 -14.16
CA GLY A 39 -0.38 4.55 -15.00
C GLY A 39 -0.79 3.29 -14.25
N ASP A 40 -0.37 3.11 -13.00
CA ASP A 40 -0.81 1.99 -12.19
C ASP A 40 -1.89 2.46 -11.22
N ALA A 41 -3.11 1.94 -11.37
CA ALA A 41 -4.26 2.43 -10.61
C ALA A 41 -4.08 2.31 -9.10
N LEU A 42 -3.60 1.17 -8.62
CA LEU A 42 -3.38 0.97 -7.17
C LEU A 42 -2.23 1.85 -6.68
N GLY A 43 -1.14 1.90 -7.42
CA GLY A 43 0.01 2.73 -7.08
C GLY A 43 -0.37 4.20 -6.99
N GLU A 44 -1.08 4.70 -7.99
CA GLU A 44 -1.53 6.10 -7.99
C GLU A 44 -2.44 6.40 -6.80
N ALA A 45 -3.39 5.48 -6.52
CA ALA A 45 -4.33 5.69 -5.43
C ALA A 45 -3.63 5.72 -4.06
N LEU A 46 -2.64 4.85 -3.85
CA LEU A 46 -1.89 4.83 -2.60
C LEU A 46 -0.97 6.04 -2.46
N PHE A 47 -0.31 6.46 -3.55
CA PHE A 47 0.52 7.66 -3.51
C PHE A 47 -0.28 8.95 -3.35
N ALA A 48 -1.59 8.91 -3.62
CA ALA A 48 -2.45 10.07 -3.37
C ALA A 48 -2.60 10.35 -1.86
N LEU A 49 -2.30 9.36 -1.03
CA LEU A 49 -2.33 9.55 0.43
C LEU A 49 -1.08 10.30 0.87
N ASP A 50 -1.29 11.34 1.68
CA ASP A 50 -0.19 12.16 2.17
C ASP A 50 0.70 11.34 3.11
N GLY A 51 1.99 11.29 2.82
CA GLY A 51 2.96 10.58 3.63
C GLY A 51 3.45 9.26 3.06
N VAL A 52 2.85 8.76 1.98
CA VAL A 52 3.33 7.55 1.31
C VAL A 52 4.56 7.89 0.48
N GLU A 53 5.68 7.20 0.71
CA GLU A 53 6.93 7.44 0.02
C GLU A 53 7.29 6.37 -1.00
N THR A 54 7.15 5.09 -0.63
CA THR A 54 7.45 3.99 -1.54
C THR A 54 6.42 2.88 -1.40
N LEU A 55 6.31 2.08 -2.45
CA LEU A 55 5.40 0.93 -2.47
C LEU A 55 6.12 -0.28 -3.05
N LEU A 56 5.85 -1.45 -2.47
CA LEU A 56 6.25 -2.74 -3.03
C LEU A 56 4.98 -3.58 -3.10
N ILE A 57 4.57 -3.94 -4.31
CA ILE A 57 3.32 -4.67 -4.52
C ILE A 57 3.64 -6.05 -5.11
N VAL A 58 3.18 -7.07 -4.44
CA VAL A 58 3.24 -8.46 -4.91
C VAL A 58 1.82 -9.04 -4.79
N PRO A 59 1.55 -10.23 -5.34
CA PRO A 59 0.18 -10.76 -5.28
C PRO A 59 -0.40 -10.83 -3.87
N ASP A 60 0.41 -11.25 -2.90
CA ASP A 60 -0.08 -11.55 -1.55
C ASP A 60 -0.16 -10.34 -0.63
N PHE A 61 0.57 -9.26 -0.94
CA PHE A 61 0.60 -8.10 -0.05
C PHE A 61 1.12 -6.86 -0.75
N VAL A 62 0.92 -5.71 -0.10
CA VAL A 62 1.59 -4.47 -0.47
C VAL A 62 2.33 -3.94 0.76
N THR A 63 3.59 -3.58 0.58
CA THR A 63 4.37 -2.92 1.62
C THR A 63 4.36 -1.42 1.34
N VAL A 64 3.86 -0.65 2.30
CA VAL A 64 3.82 0.80 2.22
C VAL A 64 4.90 1.35 3.13
N THR A 65 5.78 2.19 2.60
CA THR A 65 6.77 2.91 3.39
C THR A 65 6.35 4.36 3.45
N LYS A 66 6.20 4.87 4.67
CA LYS A 66 5.79 6.24 4.90
C LYS A 66 6.98 7.15 5.13
N HIS A 67 6.77 8.45 4.94
CA HIS A 67 7.72 9.46 5.39
C HIS A 67 7.94 9.32 6.91
N PRO A 68 9.18 9.46 7.41
CA PRO A 68 9.43 9.29 8.85
C PRO A 68 8.60 10.22 9.74
N ALA A 69 8.24 11.40 9.25
CA ALA A 69 7.41 12.34 10.01
C ALA A 69 5.91 12.04 9.94
N ALA A 70 5.50 11.11 9.08
CA ALA A 70 4.09 10.76 8.96
C ALA A 70 3.67 9.84 10.11
N ASP A 71 2.38 9.82 10.39
CA ASP A 71 1.81 9.06 11.50
C ASP A 71 0.96 7.91 10.96
N TRP A 72 1.32 6.67 11.32
CA TRP A 72 0.55 5.49 10.92
C TRP A 72 -0.92 5.57 11.34
N ASN A 73 -1.20 6.13 12.51
CA ASN A 73 -2.58 6.25 12.99
C ASN A 73 -3.45 7.09 12.06
N ARG A 74 -2.85 8.04 11.36
CA ARG A 74 -3.54 8.86 10.37
C ARG A 74 -3.57 8.22 9.00
N LEU A 75 -2.49 7.51 8.65
CA LEU A 75 -2.31 6.96 7.32
C LEU A 75 -3.05 5.65 7.10
N MET A 76 -3.08 4.79 8.12
CA MET A 76 -3.68 3.45 7.99
C MET A 76 -5.14 3.44 7.53
N PRO A 77 -6.04 4.29 8.06
CA PRO A 77 -7.42 4.28 7.57
C PRO A 77 -7.52 4.59 6.08
N GLY A 78 -6.70 5.50 5.59
CA GLY A 78 -6.67 5.83 4.17
C GLY A 78 -6.18 4.68 3.31
N ILE A 79 -5.14 3.98 3.78
CA ILE A 79 -4.61 2.82 3.07
C ILE A 79 -5.67 1.72 3.00
N GLU A 80 -6.32 1.41 4.13
CA GLU A 80 -7.35 0.37 4.17
C GLU A 80 -8.53 0.72 3.27
N GLN A 81 -8.98 1.97 3.29
CA GLN A 81 -10.06 2.42 2.45
C GLN A 81 -9.69 2.31 0.96
N THR A 82 -8.47 2.69 0.62
CA THR A 82 -7.97 2.61 -0.75
C THR A 82 -7.94 1.16 -1.23
N LEU A 83 -7.43 0.26 -0.39
CA LEU A 83 -7.39 -1.16 -0.74
C LEU A 83 -8.79 -1.74 -0.93
N ARG A 84 -9.72 -1.41 -0.04
CA ARG A 84 -11.11 -1.88 -0.18
C ARG A 84 -11.74 -1.38 -1.47
N SER A 85 -11.58 -0.11 -1.77
CA SER A 85 -12.10 0.48 -3.00
C SER A 85 -11.52 -0.17 -4.23
N HIS A 86 -10.20 -0.34 -4.23
CA HIS A 86 -9.49 -0.85 -5.41
C HIS A 86 -9.75 -2.33 -5.64
N LEU A 87 -9.81 -3.12 -4.59
CA LEU A 87 -9.97 -4.57 -4.69
C LEU A 87 -11.44 -4.99 -4.80
N GLY A 88 -12.36 -4.06 -4.84
CA GLY A 88 -13.77 -4.35 -5.07
C GLY A 88 -14.48 -5.01 -3.91
N GLY A 89 -13.96 -4.73 -2.73
CA GLY A 89 -14.50 -5.33 -1.52
C GLY A 89 -15.82 -4.77 -1.09
#